data_31f84ccc7cb4ea417586b4901ecc2c55
#
_entry.id   31f84ccc7cb4ea417586b4901ecc2c55
#
_cell.length_a   1.000
_cell.length_b   1.000
_cell.length_c   1.000
_cell.angle_alpha   90.00
_cell.angle_beta   90.00
_cell.angle_gamma   90.00
#
_symmetry.space_group_name_H-M   'P 1'
#
loop_
_entity.id
_entity.type
_entity.pdbx_description
1 polymer ?
#
loop_
_entity_poly.entity_id
_entity_poly.type
_entity_poly.pdbx_seq_one_letter_code
_entity_poly.pdbx_strand_id
1 'polypeptide(L)'
;MSLNLINSKITLKNRPDPSVTEDLFDLKTEKLKELKDDELLVDVKYVSIDPAMRGWISDVGNYSKPVGIDETMRSLGVGKIISSKDKGFKENEYVVGWLGWQKYAVVNKSA
;
A
#
# COMPACT_ATOMS: atom_id res chain seq x y z
N MET A 1 19.06 -11.32 -2.25
CA MET A 1 18.79 -11.99 -0.98
C MET A 1 17.26 -12.07 -0.78
N SER A 2 16.75 -13.26 -0.57
CA SER A 2 15.32 -13.39 -0.38
C SER A 2 14.91 -12.85 0.99
N LEU A 3 13.75 -12.19 1.02
CA LEU A 3 13.21 -11.61 2.23
C LEU A 3 12.23 -12.62 2.84
N ASN A 4 12.59 -13.20 3.98
CA ASN A 4 11.71 -14.15 4.67
C ASN A 4 10.64 -13.41 5.48
N LEU A 5 9.98 -12.46 4.83
CA LEU A 5 8.95 -11.64 5.45
C LEU A 5 7.59 -11.93 4.83
N ILE A 6 6.58 -11.92 5.67
CA ILE A 6 5.18 -12.06 5.25
C ILE A 6 4.53 -10.71 5.37
N ASN A 7 3.94 -10.23 4.28
CA ASN A 7 3.20 -8.98 4.26
C ASN A 7 1.74 -9.24 4.64
N SER A 8 1.18 -8.36 5.46
CA SER A 8 -0.26 -8.30 5.74
C SER A 8 -0.80 -7.04 5.09
N LYS A 9 -1.87 -7.15 4.33
CA LYS A 9 -2.46 -6.02 3.62
C LYS A 9 -3.98 -6.06 3.67
N ILE A 10 -4.58 -4.88 3.60
CA ILE A 10 -6.03 -4.72 3.51
C ILE A 10 -6.37 -4.49 2.05
N THR A 11 -7.19 -5.36 1.49
CA THR A 11 -7.61 -5.28 0.09
C THR A 11 -9.09 -4.95 -0.01
N LEU A 12 -9.48 -4.31 -1.11
CA LEU A 12 -10.88 -4.03 -1.38
C LEU A 12 -11.56 -5.28 -1.92
N LYS A 13 -12.64 -5.69 -1.27
CA LYS A 13 -13.40 -6.89 -1.63
C LYS A 13 -14.65 -6.56 -2.44
N ASN A 14 -15.35 -5.51 -2.04
CA ASN A 14 -16.58 -5.08 -2.69
C ASN A 14 -16.67 -3.57 -2.75
N ARG A 15 -17.48 -3.04 -3.67
CA ARG A 15 -17.79 -1.61 -3.73
C ARG A 15 -18.87 -1.28 -2.69
N PRO A 16 -18.87 -0.05 -2.12
CA PRO A 16 -19.92 0.35 -1.19
C PRO A 16 -21.29 0.47 -1.89
N ASP A 17 -22.37 0.09 -1.18
CA ASP A 17 -23.73 0.14 -1.69
C ASP A 17 -24.70 0.51 -0.55
N PRO A 18 -24.94 1.81 -0.28
CA PRO A 18 -24.03 2.95 -0.48
C PRO A 18 -23.06 3.16 0.68
N SER A 19 -23.24 2.42 1.78
CA SER A 19 -22.50 2.62 3.03
C SER A 19 -21.15 1.90 3.01
N VAL A 20 -20.17 2.52 3.66
CA VAL A 20 -18.86 1.89 3.88
C VAL A 20 -18.94 1.05 5.15
N THR A 21 -18.66 -0.25 5.01
CA THR A 21 -18.70 -1.21 6.11
C THR A 21 -17.43 -2.06 6.09
N GLU A 22 -17.14 -2.74 7.20
CA GLU A 22 -15.94 -3.58 7.30
C GLU A 22 -15.90 -4.71 6.29
N ASP A 23 -17.05 -5.23 5.90
CA ASP A 23 -17.16 -6.35 4.96
C ASP A 23 -16.77 -5.98 3.53
N LEU A 24 -16.51 -4.70 3.24
CA LEU A 24 -15.96 -4.28 1.96
C LEU A 24 -14.47 -4.60 1.82
N PHE A 25 -13.82 -4.98 2.91
CA PHE A 25 -12.38 -5.17 2.97
C PHE A 25 -12.02 -6.56 3.46
N ASP A 26 -10.87 -7.06 2.97
CA ASP A 26 -10.27 -8.32 3.43
C ASP A 26 -8.87 -8.06 3.97
N LEU A 27 -8.48 -8.84 4.97
CA LEU A 27 -7.10 -8.91 5.41
C LEU A 27 -6.45 -10.10 4.70
N LYS A 28 -5.41 -9.83 3.92
CA LYS A 28 -4.67 -10.85 3.19
C LYS A 28 -3.21 -10.85 3.58
N THR A 29 -2.60 -12.02 3.52
CA THR A 29 -1.17 -12.18 3.76
C THR A 29 -0.51 -12.79 2.53
N GLU A 30 0.73 -12.38 2.28
CA GLU A 30 1.53 -12.94 1.18
C GLU A 30 3.01 -12.87 1.52
N LYS A 31 3.77 -13.80 0.96
CA LYS A 31 5.21 -13.80 1.12
C LYS A 31 5.82 -12.75 0.21
N LEU A 32 6.72 -11.94 0.76
CA LEU A 32 7.41 -10.92 -0.02
C LEU A 32 8.42 -11.54 -0.96
N LYS A 33 8.50 -10.99 -2.18
CA LYS A 33 9.48 -11.36 -3.19
C LYS A 33 10.74 -10.53 -3.03
N GLU A 34 11.83 -10.96 -3.66
CA GLU A 34 13.05 -10.17 -3.71
C GLU A 34 12.82 -8.84 -4.41
N LEU A 35 13.54 -7.81 -3.94
CA LEU A 35 13.50 -6.51 -4.57
C LEU A 35 14.14 -6.54 -5.95
N LYS A 36 13.53 -5.86 -6.89
CA LYS A 36 14.11 -5.57 -8.20
C LYS A 36 14.94 -4.30 -8.10
N ASP A 37 15.71 -4.02 -9.15
CA ASP A 37 16.49 -2.79 -9.23
C ASP A 37 15.58 -1.57 -9.06
N ASP A 38 16.08 -0.56 -8.34
CA ASP A 38 15.38 0.70 -8.05
C ASP A 38 14.15 0.55 -7.14
N GLU A 39 13.98 -0.61 -6.50
CA GLU A 39 12.91 -0.82 -5.53
C GLU A 39 13.36 -0.66 -4.09
N LEU A 40 12.42 -0.27 -3.25
CA LEU A 40 12.60 -0.11 -1.80
C LEU A 40 11.62 -1.02 -1.08
N LEU A 41 12.06 -1.62 0.02
CA LEU A 41 11.17 -2.28 0.96
C LEU A 41 10.96 -1.36 2.15
N VAL A 42 9.72 -0.97 2.37
CA VAL A 42 9.34 -0.03 3.42
C VAL A 42 8.52 -0.73 4.49
N ASP A 43 8.92 -0.59 5.75
CA ASP A 43 8.13 -1.00 6.91
C ASP A 43 7.15 0.15 7.19
N VAL A 44 5.89 -0.03 6.83
CA VAL A 44 4.87 1.02 6.95
C VAL A 44 4.52 1.24 8.41
N LYS A 45 4.69 2.46 8.88
CA LYS A 45 4.44 2.84 10.27
C LYS A 45 3.09 3.52 10.47
N TYR A 46 2.70 4.38 9.52
CA TYR A 46 1.44 5.12 9.58
C TYR A 46 0.80 5.13 8.20
N VAL A 47 -0.50 5.06 8.17
CA VAL A 47 -1.30 5.23 6.95
C VAL A 47 -2.33 6.31 7.18
N SER A 48 -2.64 7.04 6.11
CA SER A 48 -3.68 8.06 6.19
C SER A 48 -5.06 7.44 6.04
N ILE A 49 -6.04 8.08 6.68
CA ILE A 49 -7.46 7.82 6.46
C ILE A 49 -8.08 9.18 6.19
N ASP A 50 -8.59 9.38 5.00
CA ASP A 50 -9.16 10.66 4.62
C ASP A 50 -10.45 10.50 3.81
N PRO A 51 -11.30 11.56 3.74
CA PRO A 51 -12.61 11.47 3.08
C PRO A 51 -12.55 11.12 1.59
N ALA A 52 -11.47 11.45 0.90
CA ALA A 52 -11.34 11.15 -0.53
C ALA A 52 -11.34 9.64 -0.79
N MET A 53 -10.96 8.84 0.19
CA MET A 53 -10.92 7.37 0.07
C MET A 53 -12.29 6.78 -0.25
N ARG A 54 -13.37 7.42 0.20
CA ARG A 54 -14.73 6.99 -0.12
C ARG A 54 -14.95 6.96 -1.64
N GLY A 55 -14.46 7.98 -2.35
CA GLY A 55 -14.50 8.04 -3.81
C GLY A 55 -13.59 7.01 -4.46
N TRP A 56 -12.43 6.74 -3.89
CA TRP A 56 -11.45 5.81 -4.46
C TRP A 56 -11.94 4.35 -4.48
N ILE A 57 -12.82 3.97 -3.57
CA ILE A 57 -13.37 2.61 -3.53
C ILE A 57 -14.66 2.47 -4.34
N SER A 58 -15.12 3.56 -4.94
CA SER A 58 -16.26 3.61 -5.84
C SER A 58 -15.76 3.74 -7.27
N ASP A 59 -16.43 3.14 -8.23
CA ASP A 59 -16.08 3.26 -9.64
C ASP A 59 -16.86 4.34 -10.38
N VAL A 60 -17.48 5.26 -9.63
CA VAL A 60 -18.33 6.32 -10.18
C VAL A 60 -17.78 7.70 -9.85
N GLY A 61 -17.58 8.54 -10.87
CA GLY A 61 -17.33 9.97 -10.69
C GLY A 61 -15.99 10.35 -10.08
N ASN A 62 -14.93 9.57 -10.30
CA ASN A 62 -13.62 9.82 -9.73
C ASN A 62 -12.68 10.53 -10.71
N TYR A 63 -11.81 11.40 -10.17
CA TYR A 63 -10.73 12.01 -10.93
C TYR A 63 -9.58 11.03 -11.20
N SER A 64 -9.38 10.08 -10.30
CA SER A 64 -8.31 9.10 -10.40
C SER A 64 -8.89 7.71 -10.59
N LYS A 65 -8.04 6.80 -11.06
CA LYS A 65 -8.42 5.40 -11.22
C LYS A 65 -8.88 4.84 -9.88
N PRO A 66 -10.04 4.18 -9.80
CA PRO A 66 -10.50 3.59 -8.55
C PRO A 66 -9.58 2.45 -8.09
N VAL A 67 -9.61 2.16 -6.80
CA VAL A 67 -8.97 0.95 -6.27
C VAL A 67 -9.72 -0.26 -6.84
N GLY A 68 -8.98 -1.20 -7.41
CA GLY A 68 -9.57 -2.42 -7.97
C GLY A 68 -9.96 -3.42 -6.89
N ILE A 69 -10.87 -4.32 -7.24
CA ILE A 69 -11.22 -5.43 -6.36
C ILE A 69 -9.99 -6.32 -6.19
N ASP A 70 -9.71 -6.74 -4.97
CA ASP A 70 -8.53 -7.50 -4.53
C ASP A 70 -7.21 -6.70 -4.54
N GLU A 71 -7.25 -5.43 -4.89
CA GLU A 71 -6.09 -4.56 -4.77
C GLU A 71 -5.95 -4.03 -3.34
N THR A 72 -4.71 -3.77 -2.93
CA THR A 72 -4.42 -3.13 -1.64
C THR A 72 -5.09 -1.76 -1.59
N MET A 73 -5.74 -1.44 -0.47
CA MET A 73 -6.37 -0.13 -0.30
C MET A 73 -5.33 0.97 -0.43
N ARG A 74 -5.57 1.90 -1.36
CA ARG A 74 -4.67 3.02 -1.65
C ARG A 74 -4.66 4.01 -0.49
N SER A 75 -3.48 4.40 -0.06
CA SER A 75 -3.33 5.47 0.93
C SER A 75 -1.92 6.06 0.89
N LEU A 76 -1.82 7.31 1.30
CA LEU A 76 -0.53 7.86 1.68
C LEU A 76 -0.11 7.23 3.00
N GLY A 77 1.18 7.13 3.22
CA GLY A 77 1.71 6.59 4.46
C GLY A 77 3.13 7.05 4.70
N VAL A 78 3.59 6.78 5.92
CA VAL A 78 4.98 7.03 6.34
C VAL A 78 5.57 5.71 6.77
N GLY A 79 6.77 5.43 6.32
CA GLY A 79 7.43 4.19 6.70
C GLY A 79 8.94 4.34 6.73
N LYS A 80 9.58 3.29 7.25
CA LYS A 80 11.03 3.21 7.36
C LYS A 80 11.57 2.23 6.34
N ILE A 81 12.57 2.64 5.58
CA ILE A 81 13.23 1.76 4.60
C ILE A 81 14.02 0.69 5.35
N ILE A 82 13.71 -0.57 5.10
CA ILE A 82 14.44 -1.70 5.69
C ILE A 82 15.32 -2.43 4.69
N SER A 83 15.12 -2.20 3.39
CA SER A 83 16.00 -2.70 2.34
C SER A 83 15.86 -1.80 1.12
N SER A 84 16.96 -1.53 0.42
CA SER A 84 16.96 -0.63 -0.73
C SER A 84 17.85 -1.15 -1.84
N LYS A 85 17.33 -1.12 -3.06
CA LYS A 85 18.11 -1.30 -4.28
C LYS A 85 18.13 -0.03 -5.13
N ASP A 86 17.83 1.11 -4.52
CA ASP A 86 17.92 2.43 -5.14
C ASP A 86 19.02 3.22 -4.44
N LYS A 87 20.00 3.71 -5.21
CA LYS A 87 21.16 4.43 -4.67
C LYS A 87 20.79 5.75 -4.00
N GLY A 88 19.66 6.33 -4.35
CA GLY A 88 19.18 7.58 -3.77
C GLY A 88 18.51 7.44 -2.41
N PHE A 89 18.28 6.21 -1.96
CA PHE A 89 17.60 5.93 -0.70
C PHE A 89 18.37 4.90 0.11
N LYS A 90 18.46 5.15 1.40
CA LYS A 90 19.25 4.30 2.31
C LYS A 90 18.36 3.61 3.34
N GLU A 91 18.82 2.46 3.82
CA GLU A 91 18.19 1.78 4.95
C GLU A 91 18.10 2.72 6.15
N ASN A 92 17.04 2.58 6.92
CA ASN A 92 16.73 3.38 8.11
C ASN A 92 16.26 4.80 7.86
N GLU A 93 16.17 5.25 6.61
CA GLU A 93 15.54 6.52 6.28
C GLU A 93 14.01 6.37 6.29
N TYR A 94 13.32 7.46 6.64
CA TYR A 94 11.86 7.51 6.59
C TYR A 94 11.41 8.12 5.28
N VAL A 95 10.32 7.59 4.73
CA VAL A 95 9.74 8.06 3.48
C VAL A 95 8.24 8.23 3.61
N VAL A 96 7.71 9.15 2.79
CA VAL A 96 6.28 9.40 2.65
C VAL A 96 5.92 9.07 1.20
N GLY A 97 4.83 8.34 0.99
CA GLY A 97 4.38 8.03 -0.36
C GLY A 97 3.10 7.21 -0.37
N TRP A 98 2.73 6.73 -1.55
CA TRP A 98 1.56 5.88 -1.74
C TRP A 98 1.91 4.44 -1.33
N LEU A 99 1.96 4.21 -0.03
CA LEU A 99 2.38 2.93 0.54
C LEU A 99 1.22 1.93 0.68
N GLY A 100 -0.01 2.41 0.81
CA GLY A 100 -1.18 1.55 0.96
C GLY A 100 -1.37 1.01 2.38
N TRP A 101 -2.53 0.42 2.61
CA TRP A 101 -2.85 -0.20 3.91
C TRP A 101 -2.21 -1.59 3.98
N GLN A 102 -0.95 -1.63 4.34
CA GLN A 102 -0.18 -2.86 4.44
C GLN A 102 0.99 -2.71 5.40
N LYS A 103 1.47 -3.84 5.91
CA LYS A 103 2.61 -3.86 6.84
C LYS A 103 3.90 -3.45 6.12
N TYR A 104 4.11 -4.00 4.93
CA TYR A 104 5.29 -3.71 4.12
C TYR A 104 4.87 -3.25 2.74
N ALA A 105 5.60 -2.31 2.18
CA ALA A 105 5.38 -1.84 0.83
C ALA A 105 6.65 -1.99 0.01
N VAL A 106 6.52 -2.58 -1.17
CA VAL A 106 7.61 -2.61 -2.16
C VAL A 106 7.28 -1.52 -3.17
N VAL A 107 8.07 -0.47 -3.17
CA VAL A 107 7.81 0.73 -3.97
C VAL A 107 9.09 1.23 -4.64
N ASN A 108 8.92 2.14 -5.59
CA ASN A 108 10.02 2.88 -6.18
C ASN A 108 9.83 4.37 -5.94
N LYS A 109 10.78 5.18 -6.37
CA LYS A 109 10.78 6.62 -6.10
C LYS A 109 9.58 7.39 -6.67
N SER A 110 8.77 6.76 -7.52
CA SER A 110 7.56 7.40 -8.08
C SER A 110 6.32 7.17 -7.22
N ALA A 111 6.44 6.43 -6.14
CA ALA A 111 5.31 6.15 -5.25
C ALA A 111 4.86 7.38 -4.44
#